data_1c6ee7b67e165e29dfdd3f83956f5977
#
_entry.id   1c6ee7b67e165e29dfdd3f83956f5977
#
_cell.length_a   1.000
_cell.length_b   1.000
_cell.length_c   1.000
_cell.angle_alpha   90.00
_cell.angle_beta   90.00
_cell.angle_gamma   90.00
#
_symmetry.space_group_name_H-M   'P 1'
#
loop_
_entity.id
_entity.type
_entity.pdbx_description
1 polymer ?
#
loop_
_entity_poly.entity_id
_entity_poly.type
_entity_poly.pdbx_seq_one_letter_code
_entity_poly.pdbx_strand_id
1 'polypeptide(L)'
;NILEGCRHSGVGHLVYASSSSVYGSNTKLPYSENDAVDHQVSLYAASKKANELMAHTYAHLYDLPCTGLRFFTVYGPWGRPDMAFFKFTKAMLAGEKIPVFNHGKMVRDFTYIDDIVEGVIRVIDSPARPDPDYSHDAPVPSSSDAPYRVYNIGNGRPVELLKYIEVLEDALGIKADKDMLPMQAGDVKATTADTSALERDMGYRPETTVEEGLTRFAEWYRDYYK
;
A
#
# COMPACT_ATOMS: atom_id res chain seq x y z
N ASN A 1 -8.42 -12.99 17.49
CA ASN A 1 -7.74 -14.31 17.60
C ASN A 1 -6.23 -14.21 17.37
N ILE A 2 -5.73 -13.54 16.29
CA ILE A 2 -4.29 -13.45 15.98
C ILE A 2 -3.52 -12.74 17.10
N LEU A 3 -3.95 -11.56 17.54
CA LEU A 3 -3.32 -10.80 18.61
C LEU A 3 -3.23 -11.59 19.93
N GLU A 4 -4.31 -12.30 20.31
CA GLU A 4 -4.29 -13.20 21.45
C GLU A 4 -3.31 -14.37 21.24
N GLY A 5 -3.27 -14.95 20.05
CA GLY A 5 -2.27 -15.96 19.71
C GLY A 5 -0.84 -15.44 19.88
N CYS A 6 -0.53 -14.26 19.37
CA CYS A 6 0.78 -13.63 19.50
C CYS A 6 1.16 -13.41 20.97
N ARG A 7 0.22 -12.85 21.75
CA ARG A 7 0.40 -12.62 23.20
C ARG A 7 0.73 -13.89 23.94
N HIS A 8 -0.07 -14.95 23.75
CA HIS A 8 0.11 -16.22 24.48
C HIS A 8 1.31 -17.05 24.02
N SER A 9 1.75 -16.86 22.77
CA SER A 9 2.90 -17.58 22.21
C SER A 9 4.23 -16.82 22.35
N GLY A 10 4.23 -15.65 22.97
CA GLY A 10 5.45 -14.85 23.18
C GLY A 10 6.09 -14.40 21.87
N VAL A 11 5.27 -13.99 20.89
CA VAL A 11 5.76 -13.48 19.59
C VAL A 11 6.58 -12.22 19.81
N GLY A 12 7.82 -12.18 19.34
CA GLY A 12 8.74 -11.07 19.55
C GLY A 12 8.42 -9.83 18.71
N HIS A 13 7.68 -9.97 17.60
CA HIS A 13 7.24 -8.86 16.75
C HIS A 13 6.06 -9.28 15.89
N LEU A 14 5.01 -8.49 15.87
CA LEU A 14 3.87 -8.63 14.95
C LEU A 14 3.93 -7.54 13.89
N VAL A 15 4.17 -7.92 12.63
CA VAL A 15 4.00 -7.04 11.48
C VAL A 15 2.65 -7.35 10.81
N TYR A 16 1.82 -6.35 10.59
CA TYR A 16 0.49 -6.55 10.02
C TYR A 16 0.17 -5.58 8.89
N ALA A 17 -0.67 -6.04 7.96
CA ALA A 17 -1.09 -5.23 6.83
C ALA A 17 -2.22 -4.27 7.22
N SER A 18 -1.94 -2.97 7.21
CA SER A 18 -2.90 -1.89 7.05
C SER A 18 -3.07 -1.53 5.57
N SER A 19 -3.50 -0.33 5.23
CA SER A 19 -3.74 0.12 3.86
C SER A 19 -3.72 1.63 3.77
N SER A 20 -3.30 2.18 2.63
CA SER A 20 -3.49 3.61 2.30
C SER A 20 -4.97 4.03 2.27
N SER A 21 -5.90 3.08 2.17
CA SER A 21 -7.35 3.36 2.27
C SER A 21 -7.75 3.98 3.61
N VAL A 22 -6.95 3.80 4.68
CA VAL A 22 -7.21 4.41 6.00
C VAL A 22 -7.15 5.94 5.98
N TYR A 23 -6.51 6.54 4.98
CA TYR A 23 -6.53 8.01 4.81
C TYR A 23 -7.91 8.55 4.46
N GLY A 24 -8.83 7.70 3.97
CA GLY A 24 -10.24 8.01 3.82
C GLY A 24 -10.49 9.27 3.00
N SER A 25 -11.13 10.26 3.62
CA SER A 25 -11.48 11.54 2.99
C SER A 25 -10.35 12.57 2.98
N ASN A 26 -9.13 12.24 3.44
CA ASN A 26 -8.01 13.17 3.42
C ASN A 26 -7.66 13.59 1.99
N THR A 27 -7.37 14.90 1.80
CA THR A 27 -7.03 15.47 0.49
C THR A 27 -5.61 16.01 0.42
N LYS A 28 -4.94 16.20 1.58
CA LYS A 28 -3.54 16.60 1.66
C LYS A 28 -2.65 15.49 1.10
N LEU A 29 -1.72 15.83 0.22
CA LEU A 29 -0.72 14.91 -0.34
C LEU A 29 0.68 15.48 -0.16
N PRO A 30 1.72 14.63 0.00
CA PRO A 30 1.63 13.18 0.20
C PRO A 30 0.94 12.85 1.53
N TYR A 31 0.35 11.64 1.63
CA TYR A 31 -0.20 11.12 2.87
C TYR A 31 0.92 10.81 3.86
N SER A 32 0.86 11.42 5.04
CA SER A 32 1.80 11.15 6.13
C SER A 32 1.18 10.21 7.16
N GLU A 33 1.98 9.35 7.77
CA GLU A 33 1.55 8.46 8.85
C GLU A 33 1.02 9.23 10.06
N ASN A 34 1.42 10.51 10.19
CA ASN A 34 1.00 11.40 11.25
C ASN A 34 -0.32 12.14 10.96
N ASP A 35 -0.87 12.01 9.75
CA ASP A 35 -2.16 12.58 9.43
C ASP A 35 -3.29 11.84 10.18
N ALA A 36 -4.28 12.59 10.68
CA ALA A 36 -5.49 12.00 11.26
C ALA A 36 -6.22 11.13 10.24
N VAL A 37 -6.68 9.96 10.65
CA VAL A 37 -7.32 8.95 9.79
C VAL A 37 -8.65 8.47 10.39
N ASP A 38 -9.53 9.40 10.69
CA ASP A 38 -10.77 9.14 11.45
C ASP A 38 -12.03 9.14 10.56
N HIS A 39 -11.93 9.58 9.28
CA HIS A 39 -13.05 9.69 8.36
C HIS A 39 -12.95 8.68 7.20
N GLN A 40 -13.25 7.42 7.51
CA GLN A 40 -13.18 6.32 6.56
C GLN A 40 -14.30 6.40 5.52
N VAL A 41 -14.00 6.12 4.25
CA VAL A 41 -14.96 6.17 3.14
C VAL A 41 -15.37 4.78 2.64
N SER A 42 -14.87 3.71 3.26
CA SER A 42 -15.27 2.34 2.96
C SER A 42 -15.16 1.44 4.20
N LEU A 43 -15.97 0.37 4.22
CA LEU A 43 -15.91 -0.63 5.30
C LEU A 43 -14.52 -1.31 5.36
N TYR A 44 -13.89 -1.53 4.21
CA TYR A 44 -12.51 -2.04 4.15
C TYR A 44 -11.54 -1.12 4.89
N ALA A 45 -11.58 0.18 4.61
CA ALA A 45 -10.73 1.17 5.29
C ALA A 45 -10.98 1.17 6.81
N ALA A 46 -12.25 1.15 7.23
CA ALA A 46 -12.64 1.09 8.63
C ALA A 46 -12.08 -0.18 9.31
N SER A 47 -12.16 -1.34 8.66
CA SER A 47 -11.60 -2.59 9.19
C SER A 47 -10.08 -2.53 9.33
N LYS A 48 -9.36 -1.89 8.39
CA LYS A 48 -7.91 -1.70 8.48
C LYS A 48 -7.51 -0.73 9.59
N LYS A 49 -8.26 0.35 9.76
CA LYS A 49 -8.06 1.26 10.90
C LYS A 49 -8.33 0.57 12.24
N ALA A 50 -9.36 -0.26 12.31
CA ALA A 50 -9.64 -1.06 13.50
C ALA A 50 -8.46 -2.00 13.86
N ASN A 51 -7.77 -2.58 12.87
CA ASN A 51 -6.56 -3.37 13.11
C ASN A 51 -5.45 -2.54 13.75
N GLU A 52 -5.22 -1.29 13.30
CA GLU A 52 -4.24 -0.37 13.88
C GLU A 52 -4.56 -0.10 15.37
N LEU A 53 -5.82 0.21 15.68
CA LEU A 53 -6.25 0.49 17.04
C LEU A 53 -6.11 -0.73 17.98
N MET A 54 -6.51 -1.92 17.49
CA MET A 54 -6.35 -3.15 18.25
C MET A 54 -4.89 -3.50 18.48
N ALA A 55 -4.02 -3.36 17.47
CA ALA A 55 -2.59 -3.63 17.59
C ALA A 55 -1.92 -2.68 18.60
N HIS A 56 -2.25 -1.38 18.57
CA HIS A 56 -1.78 -0.42 19.55
C HIS A 56 -2.21 -0.81 20.98
N THR A 57 -3.47 -1.23 21.16
CA THR A 57 -3.98 -1.67 22.46
C THR A 57 -3.18 -2.86 23.01
N TYR A 58 -2.82 -3.83 22.15
CA TYR A 58 -2.00 -4.98 22.58
C TYR A 58 -0.54 -4.61 22.84
N ALA A 59 0.01 -3.68 22.07
CA ALA A 59 1.33 -3.13 22.35
C ALA A 59 1.37 -2.44 23.71
N HIS A 60 0.34 -1.63 24.03
CA HIS A 60 0.26 -0.89 25.30
C HIS A 60 0.01 -1.80 26.52
N LEU A 61 -0.90 -2.76 26.42
CA LEU A 61 -1.29 -3.60 27.56
C LEU A 61 -0.34 -4.77 27.83
N TYR A 62 0.34 -5.26 26.81
CA TYR A 62 1.09 -6.53 26.88
C TYR A 62 2.53 -6.43 26.34
N ASP A 63 3.02 -5.21 26.07
CA ASP A 63 4.34 -4.98 25.51
C ASP A 63 4.63 -5.81 24.25
N LEU A 64 3.59 -6.13 23.48
CA LEU A 64 3.72 -6.84 22.20
C LEU A 64 4.20 -5.86 21.11
N PRO A 65 5.45 -6.00 20.60
CA PRO A 65 5.91 -5.13 19.53
C PRO A 65 5.03 -5.29 18.28
N CYS A 66 4.40 -4.21 17.84
CA CYS A 66 3.48 -4.21 16.70
C CYS A 66 3.88 -3.16 15.68
N THR A 67 4.05 -3.56 14.40
CA THR A 67 4.26 -2.63 13.30
C THR A 67 3.19 -2.80 12.22
N GLY A 68 2.43 -1.74 11.97
CA GLY A 68 1.46 -1.65 10.89
C GLY A 68 2.09 -1.10 9.61
N LEU A 69 1.80 -1.73 8.47
CA LEU A 69 2.23 -1.25 7.17
C LEU A 69 1.02 -0.79 6.36
N ARG A 70 0.93 0.49 6.04
CA ARG A 70 -0.07 1.08 5.15
C ARG A 70 0.37 0.89 3.70
N PHE A 71 -0.03 -0.23 3.11
CA PHE A 71 0.29 -0.53 1.72
C PHE A 71 -0.42 0.42 0.77
N PHE A 72 0.34 0.98 -0.17
CA PHE A 72 -0.21 1.68 -1.35
C PHE A 72 -0.50 0.66 -2.46
N THR A 73 -0.54 1.09 -3.72
CA THR A 73 -0.92 0.19 -4.81
C THR A 73 0.25 -0.71 -5.21
N VAL A 74 0.23 -1.94 -4.72
CA VAL A 74 1.25 -2.96 -5.07
C VAL A 74 0.89 -3.60 -6.41
N TYR A 75 1.89 -3.82 -7.26
CA TYR A 75 1.75 -4.53 -8.54
C TYR A 75 2.96 -5.43 -8.80
N GLY A 76 2.78 -6.42 -9.68
CA GLY A 76 3.84 -7.34 -10.08
C GLY A 76 3.36 -8.78 -10.19
N PRO A 77 4.29 -9.74 -10.41
CA PRO A 77 4.02 -11.17 -10.42
C PRO A 77 3.24 -11.65 -9.19
N TRP A 78 2.38 -12.66 -9.39
CA TRP A 78 1.52 -13.23 -8.34
C TRP A 78 0.50 -12.25 -7.73
N GLY A 79 0.31 -11.07 -8.37
CA GLY A 79 -0.69 -10.10 -7.97
C GLY A 79 -2.11 -10.65 -8.04
N ARG A 80 -3.01 -10.04 -7.27
CA ARG A 80 -4.42 -10.44 -7.24
C ARG A 80 -5.08 -10.19 -8.60
N PRO A 81 -5.85 -11.16 -9.15
CA PRO A 81 -6.49 -11.01 -10.48
C PRO A 81 -7.54 -9.91 -10.57
N ASP A 82 -8.05 -9.41 -9.43
CA ASP A 82 -9.02 -8.31 -9.36
C ASP A 82 -8.38 -6.91 -9.43
N MET A 83 -7.05 -6.80 -9.40
CA MET A 83 -6.35 -5.53 -9.52
C MET A 83 -6.32 -5.03 -10.98
N ALA A 84 -6.25 -3.70 -11.13
CA ALA A 84 -6.34 -3.03 -12.45
C ALA A 84 -5.30 -3.55 -13.44
N PHE A 85 -4.02 -3.63 -13.07
CA PHE A 85 -2.95 -4.09 -13.96
C PHE A 85 -3.19 -5.52 -14.48
N PHE A 86 -3.71 -6.39 -13.63
CA PHE A 86 -4.02 -7.76 -14.00
C PHE A 86 -5.23 -7.84 -14.95
N LYS A 87 -6.32 -7.12 -14.61
CA LYS A 87 -7.52 -7.03 -15.45
C LYS A 87 -7.21 -6.43 -16.80
N PHE A 88 -6.42 -5.36 -16.85
CA PHE A 88 -6.02 -4.71 -18.10
C PHE A 88 -5.21 -5.66 -18.96
N THR A 89 -4.20 -6.33 -18.41
CA THR A 89 -3.40 -7.30 -19.14
C THR A 89 -4.26 -8.42 -19.71
N LYS A 90 -5.16 -9.01 -18.90
CA LYS A 90 -6.06 -10.06 -19.36
C LYS A 90 -6.95 -9.58 -20.50
N ALA A 91 -7.59 -8.42 -20.36
CA ALA A 91 -8.48 -7.86 -21.39
C ALA A 91 -7.72 -7.52 -22.68
N MET A 92 -6.56 -6.87 -22.56
CA MET A 92 -5.73 -6.53 -23.74
C MET A 92 -5.29 -7.76 -24.53
N LEU A 93 -4.84 -8.82 -23.84
CA LEU A 93 -4.46 -10.08 -24.50
C LEU A 93 -5.64 -10.81 -25.13
N ALA A 94 -6.86 -10.62 -24.59
CA ALA A 94 -8.09 -11.16 -25.16
C ALA A 94 -8.70 -10.28 -26.28
N GLY A 95 -8.13 -9.11 -26.57
CA GLY A 95 -8.68 -8.13 -27.52
C GLY A 95 -9.96 -7.45 -26.99
N GLU A 96 -10.16 -7.43 -25.69
CA GLU A 96 -11.31 -6.82 -25.01
C GLU A 96 -10.99 -5.39 -24.55
N LYS A 97 -12.04 -4.56 -24.37
CA LYS A 97 -11.90 -3.21 -23.84
C LYS A 97 -11.49 -3.20 -22.37
N ILE A 98 -10.65 -2.23 -22.01
CA ILE A 98 -10.31 -1.97 -20.61
C ILE A 98 -11.14 -0.82 -20.04
N PRO A 99 -11.77 -0.95 -18.85
CA PRO A 99 -12.49 0.14 -18.22
C PRO A 99 -11.51 1.14 -17.60
N VAL A 100 -11.56 2.39 -18.06
CA VAL A 100 -10.69 3.47 -17.57
C VAL A 100 -11.54 4.50 -16.82
N PHE A 101 -11.61 4.34 -15.51
CA PHE A 101 -12.42 5.19 -14.63
C PHE A 101 -11.86 6.62 -14.52
N ASN A 102 -12.77 7.55 -14.17
CA ASN A 102 -12.51 8.99 -14.10
C ASN A 102 -11.84 9.53 -15.40
N HIS A 103 -12.20 8.96 -16.55
CA HIS A 103 -11.62 9.29 -17.86
C HIS A 103 -10.08 9.28 -17.84
N GLY A 104 -9.48 8.40 -17.05
CA GLY A 104 -8.03 8.28 -16.88
C GLY A 104 -7.38 9.34 -16.00
N LYS A 105 -8.14 10.30 -15.47
CA LYS A 105 -7.63 11.40 -14.62
C LYS A 105 -7.43 10.96 -13.18
N MET A 106 -6.62 9.93 -13.00
CA MET A 106 -6.27 9.37 -11.69
C MET A 106 -4.77 9.26 -11.56
N VAL A 107 -4.28 9.45 -10.34
CA VAL A 107 -2.86 9.32 -9.99
C VAL A 107 -2.74 8.29 -8.88
N ARG A 108 -1.80 7.36 -9.02
CA ARG A 108 -1.56 6.33 -8.01
C ARG A 108 -0.08 6.20 -7.71
N ASP A 109 0.19 5.88 -6.46
CA ASP A 109 1.50 5.43 -6.01
C ASP A 109 1.58 3.92 -6.27
N PHE A 110 2.24 3.55 -7.37
CA PHE A 110 2.45 2.16 -7.75
C PHE A 110 3.80 1.67 -7.26
N THR A 111 3.82 0.57 -6.54
CA THR A 111 5.05 -0.01 -5.99
C THR A 111 5.21 -1.45 -6.43
N TYR A 112 6.38 -1.79 -6.98
CA TYR A 112 6.67 -3.13 -7.44
C TYR A 112 6.79 -4.12 -6.27
N ILE A 113 6.35 -5.35 -6.48
CA ILE A 113 6.25 -6.36 -5.42
C ILE A 113 7.58 -6.66 -4.72
N ASP A 114 8.69 -6.74 -5.44
CA ASP A 114 10.00 -7.05 -4.83
C ASP A 114 10.44 -5.92 -3.89
N ASP A 115 10.19 -4.66 -4.26
CA ASP A 115 10.43 -3.51 -3.39
C ASP A 115 9.58 -3.59 -2.11
N ILE A 116 8.33 -4.00 -2.24
CA ILE A 116 7.45 -4.19 -1.08
C ILE A 116 7.98 -5.30 -0.16
N VAL A 117 8.38 -6.44 -0.73
CA VAL A 117 8.91 -7.59 0.02
C VAL A 117 10.17 -7.20 0.79
N GLU A 118 11.10 -6.51 0.16
CA GLU A 118 12.32 -6.01 0.81
C GLU A 118 11.98 -5.09 2.00
N GLY A 119 11.07 -4.13 1.80
CA GLY A 119 10.62 -3.25 2.87
C GLY A 119 9.98 -4.01 4.04
N VAL A 120 9.15 -5.02 3.75
CA VAL A 120 8.53 -5.88 4.78
C VAL A 120 9.58 -6.65 5.57
N ILE A 121 10.59 -7.24 4.89
CA ILE A 121 11.67 -8.00 5.55
C ILE A 121 12.44 -7.09 6.52
N ARG A 122 12.83 -5.90 6.10
CA ARG A 122 13.55 -4.94 6.97
C ARG A 122 12.74 -4.54 8.19
N VAL A 123 11.42 -4.35 8.02
CA VAL A 123 10.53 -4.05 9.14
C VAL A 123 10.42 -5.25 10.09
N ILE A 124 10.34 -6.48 9.59
CA ILE A 124 10.31 -7.70 10.43
C ILE A 124 11.56 -7.78 11.31
N ASP A 125 12.72 -7.46 10.76
CA ASP A 125 14.01 -7.51 11.45
C ASP A 125 14.22 -6.33 12.44
N SER A 126 13.29 -5.37 12.45
CA SER A 126 13.37 -4.15 13.27
C SER A 126 12.11 -3.99 14.15
N PRO A 127 11.98 -4.76 15.26
CA PRO A 127 10.81 -4.68 16.12
C PRO A 127 10.56 -3.27 16.63
N ALA A 128 9.28 -2.88 16.64
CA ALA A 128 8.86 -1.58 17.16
C ALA A 128 9.30 -1.40 18.62
N ARG A 129 9.69 -0.17 18.96
CA ARG A 129 10.09 0.24 20.31
C ARG A 129 9.25 1.44 20.74
N PRO A 130 9.09 1.67 22.05
CA PRO A 130 8.52 2.90 22.58
C PRO A 130 9.22 4.12 21.97
N ASP A 131 8.44 5.10 21.56
CA ASP A 131 8.96 6.37 21.04
C ASP A 131 9.34 7.28 22.22
N PRO A 132 10.63 7.58 22.43
CA PRO A 132 11.06 8.40 23.56
C PRO A 132 10.59 9.86 23.48
N ASP A 133 10.23 10.31 22.29
CA ASP A 133 9.77 11.69 22.01
C ASP A 133 8.24 11.79 21.97
N TYR A 134 7.53 10.70 22.29
CA TYR A 134 6.07 10.69 22.30
C TYR A 134 5.49 11.64 23.34
N SER A 135 4.54 12.47 22.90
CA SER A 135 3.85 13.43 23.78
C SER A 135 2.37 13.09 23.92
N HIS A 136 1.92 12.88 25.15
CA HIS A 136 0.50 12.67 25.45
C HIS A 136 -0.36 13.91 25.19
N ASP A 137 0.24 15.11 25.17
CA ASP A 137 -0.45 16.36 24.88
C ASP A 137 -0.63 16.61 23.37
N ALA A 138 0.18 15.92 22.54
CA ALA A 138 0.12 16.00 21.08
C ALA A 138 0.37 14.62 20.45
N PRO A 139 -0.56 13.67 20.68
CA PRO A 139 -0.37 12.29 20.20
C PRO A 139 -0.40 12.23 18.66
N VAL A 140 0.47 11.41 18.09
CA VAL A 140 0.51 11.12 16.65
C VAL A 140 0.07 9.69 16.36
N PRO A 141 -0.62 9.43 15.22
CA PRO A 141 -1.14 8.10 14.93
C PRO A 141 -0.09 7.02 14.66
N SER A 142 1.15 7.42 14.34
CA SER A 142 2.19 6.51 13.83
C SER A 142 3.08 5.90 14.89
N SER A 143 3.12 6.44 16.13
CA SER A 143 3.96 5.98 17.24
C SER A 143 3.28 6.18 18.57
N SER A 144 3.84 5.62 19.64
CA SER A 144 3.41 5.87 21.01
C SER A 144 4.53 5.55 22.02
N ASP A 145 4.26 5.75 23.30
CA ASP A 145 5.09 5.29 24.43
C ASP A 145 5.09 3.76 24.62
N ALA A 146 4.27 3.03 23.85
CA ALA A 146 4.30 1.57 23.74
C ALA A 146 5.14 1.13 22.52
N PRO A 147 5.55 -0.16 22.43
CA PRO A 147 6.29 -0.68 21.26
C PRO A 147 5.37 -0.83 20.04
N TYR A 148 4.95 0.31 19.50
CA TYR A 148 4.02 0.43 18.39
C TYR A 148 4.53 1.39 17.31
N ARG A 149 4.40 0.98 16.04
CA ARG A 149 4.77 1.81 14.90
C ARG A 149 3.83 1.59 13.72
N VAL A 150 3.62 2.65 12.93
CA VAL A 150 2.96 2.56 11.61
C VAL A 150 3.86 3.21 10.57
N TYR A 151 4.02 2.56 9.42
CA TYR A 151 4.72 3.10 8.26
C TYR A 151 3.84 3.07 7.02
N ASN A 152 3.99 4.08 6.18
CA ASN A 152 3.61 3.96 4.78
C ASN A 152 4.62 3.07 4.06
N ILE A 153 4.12 2.16 3.22
CA ILE A 153 4.95 1.39 2.31
C ILE A 153 4.44 1.58 0.88
N GLY A 154 5.20 2.38 0.13
CA GLY A 154 4.88 2.86 -1.21
C GLY A 154 6.14 3.36 -1.90
N ASN A 155 6.05 3.72 -3.18
CA ASN A 155 7.18 4.23 -3.96
C ASN A 155 7.48 5.72 -3.69
N GLY A 156 6.45 6.48 -3.28
CA GLY A 156 6.55 7.93 -3.14
C GLY A 156 6.68 8.68 -4.48
N ARG A 157 6.50 7.98 -5.61
CA ARG A 157 6.57 8.52 -6.98
C ARG A 157 5.24 8.27 -7.69
N PRO A 158 4.27 9.19 -7.57
CA PRO A 158 2.95 8.99 -8.15
C PRO A 158 2.99 8.98 -9.67
N VAL A 159 2.20 8.09 -10.28
CA VAL A 159 2.09 7.91 -11.74
C VAL A 159 0.65 8.12 -12.17
N GLU A 160 0.45 8.85 -13.27
CA GLU A 160 -0.86 8.99 -13.91
C GLU A 160 -1.34 7.65 -14.49
N LEU A 161 -2.63 7.34 -14.31
CA LEU A 161 -3.21 6.07 -14.78
C LEU A 161 -3.03 5.87 -16.29
N LEU A 162 -3.18 6.93 -17.09
CA LEU A 162 -2.97 6.81 -18.55
C LEU A 162 -1.52 6.51 -18.91
N LYS A 163 -0.54 7.11 -18.19
CA LYS A 163 0.87 6.77 -18.36
C LYS A 163 1.16 5.32 -17.96
N TYR A 164 0.56 4.85 -16.86
CA TYR A 164 0.68 3.46 -16.44
C TYR A 164 0.14 2.48 -17.48
N ILE A 165 -1.01 2.81 -18.10
CA ILE A 165 -1.59 2.01 -19.19
C ILE A 165 -0.67 2.05 -20.44
N GLU A 166 -0.11 3.20 -20.81
CA GLU A 166 0.83 3.33 -21.91
C GLU A 166 2.05 2.42 -21.74
N VAL A 167 2.65 2.43 -20.53
CA VAL A 167 3.78 1.54 -20.22
C VAL A 167 3.39 0.06 -20.29
N LEU A 168 2.17 -0.29 -19.85
CA LEU A 168 1.66 -1.66 -19.98
C LEU A 168 1.43 -2.04 -21.44
N GLU A 169 0.91 -1.12 -22.27
CA GLU A 169 0.77 -1.31 -23.74
C GLU A 169 2.12 -1.63 -24.37
N ASP A 170 3.16 -0.87 -24.02
CA ASP A 170 4.50 -1.05 -24.56
C ASP A 170 5.12 -2.39 -24.10
N ALA A 171 4.96 -2.76 -22.83
CA ALA A 171 5.41 -4.04 -22.30
C ALA A 171 4.72 -5.25 -22.95
N LEU A 172 3.44 -5.10 -23.30
CA LEU A 172 2.68 -6.14 -24.00
C LEU A 172 2.79 -6.09 -25.52
N GLY A 173 3.29 -4.99 -26.09
CA GLY A 173 3.28 -4.77 -27.55
C GLY A 173 1.86 -4.68 -28.15
N ILE A 174 0.85 -4.30 -27.34
CA ILE A 174 -0.57 -4.26 -27.72
C ILE A 174 -1.15 -2.92 -27.29
N LYS A 175 -1.85 -2.23 -28.16
CA LYS A 175 -2.59 -1.01 -27.80
C LYS A 175 -3.95 -1.38 -27.20
N ALA A 176 -4.27 -0.75 -26.06
CA ALA A 176 -5.53 -0.98 -25.36
C ALA A 176 -6.70 -0.25 -26.03
N ASP A 177 -7.81 -0.94 -26.24
CA ASP A 177 -9.10 -0.30 -26.51
C ASP A 177 -9.70 0.16 -25.16
N LYS A 178 -9.75 1.49 -24.96
CA LYS A 178 -10.08 2.12 -23.68
C LYS A 178 -11.56 2.54 -23.64
N ASP A 179 -12.31 1.99 -22.69
CA ASP A 179 -13.66 2.47 -22.37
C ASP A 179 -13.57 3.50 -21.23
N MET A 180 -13.75 4.79 -21.59
CA MET A 180 -13.54 5.92 -20.70
C MET A 180 -14.78 6.17 -19.84
N LEU A 181 -14.76 5.74 -18.60
CA LEU A 181 -15.89 5.75 -17.67
C LEU A 181 -15.81 6.91 -16.67
N PRO A 182 -16.95 7.35 -16.08
CA PRO A 182 -16.95 8.27 -14.96
C PRO A 182 -16.28 7.67 -13.72
N MET A 183 -15.99 8.49 -12.71
CA MET A 183 -15.37 8.07 -11.47
C MET A 183 -16.28 7.11 -10.69
N GLN A 184 -15.71 6.04 -10.13
CA GLN A 184 -16.44 5.14 -9.24
C GLN A 184 -16.70 5.78 -7.87
N ALA A 185 -17.84 5.46 -7.27
CA ALA A 185 -18.16 5.87 -5.90
C ALA A 185 -17.16 5.24 -4.90
N GLY A 186 -16.67 6.06 -3.97
CA GLY A 186 -15.71 5.61 -2.95
C GLY A 186 -14.26 5.51 -3.43
N ASP A 187 -13.96 5.82 -4.69
CA ASP A 187 -12.58 5.91 -5.18
C ASP A 187 -12.00 7.32 -4.95
N VAL A 188 -10.67 7.43 -4.92
CA VAL A 188 -9.95 8.69 -4.70
C VAL A 188 -9.19 9.11 -5.96
N LYS A 189 -9.09 10.43 -6.21
CA LYS A 189 -8.43 10.96 -7.42
C LYS A 189 -6.92 10.70 -7.44
N ALA A 190 -6.26 10.85 -6.29
CA ALA A 190 -4.82 10.70 -6.18
C ALA A 190 -4.41 10.04 -4.86
N THR A 191 -3.36 9.23 -4.90
CA THR A 191 -2.67 8.71 -3.72
C THR A 191 -1.17 8.85 -3.91
N THR A 192 -0.48 9.32 -2.86
CA THR A 192 0.98 9.42 -2.82
C THR A 192 1.43 9.20 -1.38
N ALA A 193 2.39 8.30 -1.18
CA ALA A 193 2.97 8.02 0.12
C ALA A 193 4.04 9.06 0.47
N ASP A 194 4.01 9.56 1.70
CA ASP A 194 5.22 10.03 2.36
C ASP A 194 5.90 8.79 2.95
N THR A 195 7.07 8.43 2.46
CA THR A 195 7.84 7.25 2.88
C THR A 195 9.07 7.62 3.70
N SER A 196 9.20 8.88 4.07
CA SER A 196 10.38 9.42 4.76
C SER A 196 10.66 8.73 6.11
N ALA A 197 9.61 8.32 6.83
CA ALA A 197 9.77 7.60 8.09
C ALA A 197 10.36 6.20 7.86
N LEU A 198 9.85 5.45 6.87
CA LEU A 198 10.39 4.14 6.53
C LEU A 198 11.85 4.23 6.02
N GLU A 199 12.13 5.22 5.17
CA GLU A 199 13.49 5.47 4.65
C GLU A 199 14.47 5.79 5.78
N ARG A 200 14.10 6.68 6.70
CA ARG A 200 14.94 7.05 7.84
C ARG A 200 15.21 5.88 8.79
N ASP A 201 14.16 5.11 9.13
CA ASP A 201 14.24 4.10 10.18
C ASP A 201 14.79 2.76 9.66
N MET A 202 14.55 2.41 8.40
CA MET A 202 14.95 1.14 7.78
C MET A 202 16.10 1.28 6.76
N GLY A 203 16.54 2.50 6.46
CA GLY A 203 17.56 2.76 5.44
C GLY A 203 17.16 2.23 4.06
N TYR A 204 15.85 2.22 3.74
CA TYR A 204 15.32 1.61 2.54
C TYR A 204 14.33 2.49 1.81
N ARG A 205 14.44 2.52 0.49
CA ARG A 205 13.53 3.20 -0.42
C ARG A 205 13.29 2.32 -1.66
N PRO A 206 12.03 2.16 -2.12
CA PRO A 206 11.72 1.53 -3.40
C PRO A 206 12.41 2.21 -4.57
N GLU A 207 12.99 1.44 -5.50
CA GLU A 207 13.74 1.97 -6.65
C GLU A 207 13.20 1.51 -8.01
N THR A 208 12.45 0.40 -8.05
CA THR A 208 11.93 -0.17 -9.31
C THR A 208 10.99 0.82 -9.99
N THR A 209 11.30 1.16 -11.24
CA THR A 209 10.46 2.03 -12.05
C THR A 209 9.21 1.30 -12.55
N VAL A 210 8.16 2.05 -12.92
CA VAL A 210 6.93 1.44 -13.46
C VAL A 210 7.22 0.72 -14.78
N GLU A 211 8.13 1.26 -15.59
CA GLU A 211 8.57 0.66 -16.84
C GLU A 211 9.21 -0.72 -16.62
N GLU A 212 10.15 -0.80 -15.69
CA GLU A 212 10.81 -2.05 -15.35
C GLU A 212 9.86 -3.07 -14.72
N GLY A 213 9.07 -2.63 -13.73
CA GLY A 213 8.16 -3.52 -13.02
C GLY A 213 7.04 -4.08 -13.91
N LEU A 214 6.46 -3.27 -14.83
CA LEU A 214 5.44 -3.74 -15.78
C LEU A 214 6.03 -4.66 -16.84
N THR A 215 7.26 -4.43 -17.29
CA THR A 215 7.95 -5.35 -18.20
C THR A 215 8.11 -6.73 -17.55
N ARG A 216 8.65 -6.80 -16.33
CA ARG A 216 8.78 -8.05 -15.56
C ARG A 216 7.42 -8.74 -15.32
N PHE A 217 6.39 -7.94 -15.02
CA PHE A 217 5.04 -8.48 -14.85
C PHE A 217 4.46 -9.06 -16.14
N ALA A 218 4.62 -8.36 -17.29
CA ALA A 218 4.13 -8.83 -18.58
C ALA A 218 4.83 -10.12 -19.05
N GLU A 219 6.14 -10.23 -18.82
CA GLU A 219 6.91 -11.45 -19.09
C GLU A 219 6.41 -12.61 -18.24
N TRP A 220 6.28 -12.41 -16.92
CA TRP A 220 5.73 -13.41 -16.02
C TRP A 220 4.31 -13.83 -16.40
N TYR A 221 3.43 -12.88 -16.75
CA TYR A 221 2.05 -13.16 -17.10
C TYR A 221 1.95 -14.07 -18.33
N ARG A 222 2.73 -13.77 -19.36
CA ARG A 222 2.78 -14.57 -20.60
C ARG A 222 3.33 -15.97 -20.36
N ASP A 223 4.29 -16.11 -19.46
CA ASP A 223 4.88 -17.41 -19.15
C ASP A 223 3.94 -18.28 -18.32
N TYR A 224 3.26 -17.68 -17.36
CA TYR A 224 2.36 -18.38 -16.44
C TYR A 224 1.01 -18.78 -17.09
N TYR A 225 0.49 -17.94 -17.99
CA TYR A 225 -0.82 -18.14 -18.66
C TYR A 225 -0.69 -18.60 -20.11
N LYS A 226 0.35 -19.32 -20.44
CA LYS A 226 0.54 -19.98 -21.76
C LYS A 226 -0.56 -20.95 -22.11
#